data_9444d6d75c32991baff6f75d2de11c9d
#
_entry.id   9444d6d75c32991baff6f75d2de11c9d
#
_cell.length_a   1.000
_cell.length_b   1.000
_cell.length_c   1.000
_cell.angle_alpha   90.00
_cell.angle_beta   90.00
_cell.angle_gamma   90.00
#
_symmetry.space_group_name_H-M   'P 1'
#
loop_
_entity.id
_entity.type
_entity.pdbx_description
1 polymer ?
#
loop_
_entity_poly.entity_id
_entity_poly.type
_entity_poly.pdbx_seq_one_letter_code
_entity_poly.pdbx_strand_id
1 'polypeptide(L)'
;MLWMSVPSRRESAALLLSLEPPVWHLRHSRAVAETAGWLARRANSAGRSVDRRLVEAASLLHDVDKLERVKPETAGKPHADGSADWLARRGYAELGPAIVGHPVTRLADGAWFDRWIETASPEALIVAYADKRAGQRLESMDERFASWERRYPPAQRAERARGTWTAETLAKVRQRAAEIEEKACALAGVAPGEVGRLAWTNAAFAAVRSAGSLGVTASHPTAIAAATVPGPGPR
;
A
#
# COMPACT_ATOMS: atom_id res chain seq x y z
N MET A 1 17.89 -4.49 -19.74
CA MET A 1 16.84 -4.03 -18.82
C MET A 1 16.77 -5.05 -17.69
N LEU A 2 17.32 -4.72 -16.52
CA LEU A 2 17.29 -5.62 -15.36
C LEU A 2 15.86 -5.60 -14.82
N TRP A 3 15.16 -6.69 -14.98
CA TRP A 3 13.88 -6.91 -14.29
C TRP A 3 14.21 -7.04 -12.81
N MET A 4 13.95 -5.99 -12.03
CA MET A 4 14.06 -6.12 -10.59
C MET A 4 12.85 -6.94 -10.14
N SER A 5 13.13 -8.10 -9.56
CA SER A 5 12.10 -8.97 -8.98
C SER A 5 11.39 -8.23 -7.85
N VAL A 6 10.14 -8.61 -7.60
CA VAL A 6 9.36 -8.13 -6.43
C VAL A 6 10.28 -8.11 -5.18
N PRO A 7 10.40 -6.99 -4.46
CA PRO A 7 11.29 -6.91 -3.31
C PRO A 7 10.80 -7.85 -2.20
N SER A 8 11.73 -8.47 -1.49
CA SER A 8 11.41 -9.25 -0.30
C SER A 8 10.82 -8.33 0.79
N ARG A 9 10.16 -8.91 1.77
CA ARG A 9 9.68 -8.19 2.95
C ARG A 9 10.77 -7.36 3.64
N ARG A 10 12.00 -7.92 3.72
CA ARG A 10 13.16 -7.23 4.29
C ARG A 10 13.60 -6.03 3.46
N GLU A 11 13.67 -6.18 2.14
CA GLU A 11 14.02 -5.11 1.21
C GLU A 11 12.96 -4.01 1.22
N SER A 12 11.67 -4.38 1.23
CA SER A 12 10.56 -3.44 1.35
C SER A 12 10.61 -2.66 2.67
N ALA A 13 10.91 -3.34 3.78
CA ALA A 13 11.08 -2.70 5.08
C ALA A 13 12.30 -1.77 5.10
N ALA A 14 13.42 -2.15 4.46
CA ALA A 14 14.60 -1.32 4.33
C ALA A 14 14.30 -0.05 3.52
N LEU A 15 13.63 -0.20 2.38
CA LEU A 15 13.20 0.93 1.55
C LEU A 15 12.27 1.87 2.33
N LEU A 16 11.25 1.33 3.01
CA LEU A 16 10.34 2.13 3.82
C LEU A 16 11.10 2.92 4.91
N LEU A 17 12.00 2.27 5.65
CA LEU A 17 12.78 2.91 6.71
C LEU A 17 13.74 3.98 6.18
N SER A 18 14.29 3.82 4.98
CA SER A 18 15.16 4.82 4.35
C SER A 18 14.42 6.12 4.00
N LEU A 19 13.10 6.09 3.94
CA LEU A 19 12.24 7.24 3.69
C LEU A 19 11.88 8.01 4.98
N GLU A 20 12.41 7.60 6.13
CA GLU A 20 12.19 8.22 7.45
C GLU A 20 10.69 8.40 7.79
N PRO A 21 9.89 7.32 7.72
CA PRO A 21 8.47 7.41 7.94
C PRO A 21 8.15 7.79 9.39
N PRO A 22 7.14 8.62 9.63
CA PRO A 22 6.66 8.90 10.98
C PRO A 22 6.08 7.63 11.62
N VAL A 23 6.03 7.59 12.96
CA VAL A 23 5.61 6.41 13.73
C VAL A 23 4.21 5.92 13.33
N TRP A 24 3.28 6.84 13.06
CA TRP A 24 1.93 6.46 12.65
C TRP A 24 1.93 5.69 11.32
N HIS A 25 2.79 6.09 10.38
CA HIS A 25 2.90 5.43 9.07
C HIS A 25 3.49 4.03 9.21
N LEU A 26 4.57 3.88 10.01
CA LEU A 26 5.14 2.56 10.31
C LEU A 26 4.12 1.61 10.93
N ARG A 27 3.35 2.10 11.93
CA ARG A 27 2.31 1.30 12.57
C ARG A 27 1.22 0.89 11.59
N HIS A 28 0.80 1.81 10.72
CA HIS A 28 -0.19 1.53 9.68
C HIS A 28 0.32 0.49 8.68
N SER A 29 1.45 0.75 8.02
CA SER A 29 2.04 -0.17 7.04
C SER A 29 2.30 -1.57 7.64
N ARG A 30 2.70 -1.63 8.91
CA ARG A 30 2.85 -2.88 9.65
C ARG A 30 1.51 -3.59 9.78
N ALA A 31 0.45 -2.92 10.25
CA ALA A 31 -0.85 -3.54 10.45
C ALA A 31 -1.46 -4.04 9.14
N VAL A 32 -1.30 -3.28 8.04
CA VAL A 32 -1.71 -3.71 6.69
C VAL A 32 -0.95 -4.96 6.27
N ALA A 33 0.38 -4.96 6.40
CA ALA A 33 1.21 -6.09 5.99
C ALA A 33 0.98 -7.37 6.82
N GLU A 34 0.65 -7.25 8.10
CA GLU A 34 0.26 -8.40 8.94
C GLU A 34 -1.02 -9.05 8.43
N THR A 35 -2.04 -8.22 8.22
CA THR A 35 -3.35 -8.67 7.77
C THR A 35 -3.25 -9.29 6.38
N ALA A 36 -2.61 -8.59 5.44
CA ALA A 36 -2.44 -9.05 4.08
C ALA A 36 -1.61 -10.34 3.97
N GLY A 37 -0.49 -10.42 4.69
CA GLY A 37 0.36 -11.59 4.71
C GLY A 37 -0.32 -12.82 5.33
N TRP A 38 -1.20 -12.62 6.34
CA TRP A 38 -2.01 -13.70 6.89
C TRP A 38 -3.04 -14.19 5.87
N LEU A 39 -3.78 -13.27 5.23
CA LEU A 39 -4.76 -13.62 4.20
C LEU A 39 -4.12 -14.36 3.03
N ALA A 40 -2.96 -13.89 2.54
CA ALA A 40 -2.24 -14.55 1.46
C ALA A 40 -1.80 -15.99 1.84
N ARG A 41 -1.33 -16.21 3.08
CA ARG A 41 -1.03 -17.57 3.56
C ARG A 41 -2.26 -18.46 3.61
N ARG A 42 -3.39 -17.92 4.10
CA ARG A 42 -4.66 -18.66 4.15
C ARG A 42 -5.15 -19.01 2.75
N ALA A 43 -5.10 -18.07 1.80
CA ALA A 43 -5.46 -18.29 0.41
C ALA A 43 -4.62 -19.40 -0.22
N ASN A 44 -3.30 -19.37 -0.04
CA ASN A 44 -2.41 -20.43 -0.54
C ASN A 44 -2.69 -21.79 0.13
N SER A 45 -2.99 -21.81 1.43
CA SER A 45 -3.40 -23.05 2.13
C SER A 45 -4.76 -23.57 1.65
N ALA A 46 -5.63 -22.71 1.15
CA ALA A 46 -6.91 -23.06 0.51
C ALA A 46 -6.78 -23.42 -0.99
N GLY A 47 -5.55 -23.60 -1.48
CA GLY A 47 -5.27 -23.97 -2.88
C GLY A 47 -5.39 -22.84 -3.89
N ARG A 48 -5.45 -21.57 -3.44
CA ARG A 48 -5.42 -20.40 -4.32
C ARG A 48 -3.98 -19.99 -4.59
N SER A 49 -3.68 -19.60 -5.83
CA SER A 49 -2.35 -19.08 -6.19
C SER A 49 -2.29 -17.58 -5.90
N VAL A 50 -1.57 -17.18 -4.84
CA VAL A 50 -1.34 -15.79 -4.44
C VAL A 50 0.15 -15.57 -4.26
N ASP A 51 0.70 -14.57 -4.94
CA ASP A 51 2.09 -14.16 -4.71
C ASP A 51 2.21 -13.42 -3.37
N ARG A 52 2.52 -14.19 -2.33
CA ARG A 52 2.69 -13.65 -0.98
C ARG A 52 3.80 -12.59 -0.90
N ARG A 53 4.86 -12.73 -1.69
CA ARG A 53 5.97 -11.77 -1.69
C ARG A 53 5.50 -10.41 -2.22
N LEU A 54 4.73 -10.42 -3.30
CA LEU A 54 4.11 -9.23 -3.87
C LEU A 54 3.13 -8.60 -2.88
N VAL A 55 2.26 -9.39 -2.25
CA VAL A 55 1.31 -8.90 -1.23
C VAL A 55 2.02 -8.22 -0.07
N GLU A 56 3.07 -8.85 0.50
CA GLU A 56 3.83 -8.30 1.63
C GLU A 56 4.56 -7.02 1.25
N ALA A 57 5.18 -6.97 0.06
CA ALA A 57 5.88 -5.79 -0.44
C ALA A 57 4.91 -4.63 -0.72
N ALA A 58 3.82 -4.89 -1.46
CA ALA A 58 2.79 -3.92 -1.75
C ALA A 58 2.18 -3.34 -0.47
N SER A 59 1.86 -4.18 0.51
CA SER A 59 1.29 -3.74 1.79
C SER A 59 2.22 -2.85 2.61
N LEU A 60 3.53 -3.10 2.58
CA LEU A 60 4.51 -2.24 3.27
C LEU A 60 4.68 -0.89 2.59
N LEU A 61 4.54 -0.83 1.26
CA LEU A 61 4.91 0.32 0.44
C LEU A 61 3.70 1.05 -0.18
N HIS A 62 2.45 0.63 0.11
CA HIS A 62 1.25 1.16 -0.55
C HIS A 62 1.06 2.68 -0.39
N ASP A 63 1.52 3.22 0.69
CA ASP A 63 1.29 4.60 1.15
C ASP A 63 2.54 5.50 1.06
N VAL A 64 3.58 5.12 0.32
CA VAL A 64 4.85 5.88 0.28
C VAL A 64 4.68 7.31 -0.24
N ASP A 65 3.69 7.58 -1.07
CA ASP A 65 3.34 8.94 -1.55
C ASP A 65 2.91 9.91 -0.43
N LYS A 66 2.58 9.39 0.76
CA LYS A 66 2.28 10.20 1.95
C LYS A 66 3.52 10.67 2.71
N LEU A 67 4.69 10.17 2.35
CA LEU A 67 5.95 10.49 3.04
C LEU A 67 6.57 11.78 2.51
N GLU A 68 7.10 12.62 3.39
CA GLU A 68 7.66 13.92 3.04
C GLU A 68 8.78 13.82 1.98
N ARG A 69 9.58 12.76 2.03
CA ARG A 69 10.64 12.52 1.05
C ARG A 69 10.12 12.10 -0.34
N VAL A 70 8.88 11.66 -0.44
CA VAL A 70 8.27 11.16 -1.69
C VAL A 70 7.29 12.16 -2.29
N LYS A 71 6.60 12.93 -1.46
CA LYS A 71 5.60 13.93 -1.90
C LYS A 71 6.06 14.85 -3.04
N PRO A 72 7.29 15.39 -3.05
CA PRO A 72 7.72 16.27 -4.15
C PRO A 72 7.74 15.56 -5.52
N GLU A 73 8.07 14.26 -5.51
CA GLU A 73 8.14 13.45 -6.73
C GLU A 73 6.77 12.96 -7.23
N THR A 74 5.75 13.00 -6.37
CA THR A 74 4.39 12.51 -6.65
C THR A 74 3.36 13.63 -6.69
N ALA A 75 3.80 14.88 -6.63
CA ALA A 75 2.93 16.04 -6.66
C ALA A 75 1.98 16.02 -7.88
N GLY A 76 0.71 16.33 -7.64
CA GLY A 76 -0.34 16.32 -8.65
C GLY A 76 -0.90 14.96 -9.02
N LYS A 77 -0.35 13.87 -8.50
CA LYS A 77 -0.90 12.52 -8.72
C LYS A 77 -1.94 12.16 -7.66
N PRO A 78 -3.01 11.45 -8.03
CA PRO A 78 -3.93 10.89 -7.05
C PRO A 78 -3.19 9.96 -6.08
N HIS A 79 -3.69 9.90 -4.86
CA HIS A 79 -3.18 8.97 -3.86
C HIS A 79 -3.24 7.51 -4.36
N ALA A 80 -2.24 6.73 -4.05
CA ALA A 80 -1.88 5.41 -4.54
C ALA A 80 -1.30 5.38 -5.97
N ASP A 81 -1.81 6.18 -6.92
CA ASP A 81 -1.18 6.32 -8.23
C ASP A 81 0.22 6.95 -8.08
N GLY A 82 0.37 7.89 -7.13
CA GLY A 82 1.65 8.44 -6.74
C GLY A 82 2.62 7.38 -6.21
N SER A 83 2.15 6.51 -5.29
CA SER A 83 2.95 5.39 -4.78
C SER A 83 3.36 4.43 -5.89
N ALA A 84 2.41 4.01 -6.73
CA ALA A 84 2.65 3.07 -7.83
C ALA A 84 3.69 3.61 -8.82
N ASP A 85 3.54 4.86 -9.24
CA ASP A 85 4.47 5.51 -10.16
C ASP A 85 5.86 5.72 -9.55
N TRP A 86 5.95 6.13 -8.28
CA TRP A 86 7.21 6.31 -7.58
C TRP A 86 7.99 4.99 -7.46
N LEU A 87 7.28 3.90 -7.16
CA LEU A 87 7.85 2.55 -7.08
C LEU A 87 8.26 2.04 -8.47
N ALA A 88 7.45 2.30 -9.50
CA ALA A 88 7.76 1.90 -10.87
C ALA A 88 9.07 2.53 -11.38
N ARG A 89 9.30 3.82 -11.10
CA ARG A 89 10.56 4.50 -11.44
C ARG A 89 11.79 3.90 -10.72
N ARG A 90 11.58 3.15 -9.65
CA ARG A 90 12.63 2.45 -8.88
C ARG A 90 12.75 0.97 -9.23
N GLY A 91 12.09 0.53 -10.31
CA GLY A 91 12.15 -0.85 -10.79
C GLY A 91 11.13 -1.80 -10.14
N TYR A 92 10.15 -1.28 -9.40
CA TYR A 92 9.13 -2.07 -8.70
C TYR A 92 7.71 -1.88 -9.32
N ALA A 93 7.64 -1.80 -10.64
CA ALA A 93 6.37 -1.56 -11.36
C ALA A 93 5.30 -2.63 -11.06
N GLU A 94 5.72 -3.85 -10.76
CA GLU A 94 4.84 -4.99 -10.44
C GLU A 94 3.97 -4.77 -9.20
N LEU A 95 4.39 -3.87 -8.29
CA LEU A 95 3.62 -3.53 -7.09
C LEU A 95 2.41 -2.63 -7.40
N GLY A 96 2.47 -1.86 -8.49
CA GLY A 96 1.46 -0.86 -8.83
C GLY A 96 0.04 -1.42 -8.87
N PRO A 97 -0.25 -2.48 -9.67
CA PRO A 97 -1.59 -3.08 -9.75
C PRO A 97 -2.16 -3.52 -8.39
N ALA A 98 -1.33 -4.00 -7.47
CA ALA A 98 -1.76 -4.40 -6.14
C ALA A 98 -2.04 -3.20 -5.21
N ILE A 99 -1.46 -2.03 -5.50
CA ILE A 99 -1.56 -0.84 -4.64
C ILE A 99 -2.74 0.06 -5.03
N VAL A 100 -2.99 0.29 -6.31
CA VAL A 100 -3.91 1.35 -6.78
C VAL A 100 -5.35 1.23 -6.29
N GLY A 101 -5.79 0.04 -5.87
CA GLY A 101 -7.15 -0.21 -5.37
C GLY A 101 -7.38 0.08 -3.89
N HIS A 102 -6.33 0.38 -3.11
CA HIS A 102 -6.48 0.49 -1.65
C HIS A 102 -7.15 1.78 -1.15
N PRO A 103 -7.09 2.98 -1.79
CA PRO A 103 -7.67 4.18 -1.21
C PRO A 103 -9.18 4.08 -1.01
N VAL A 104 -9.66 4.48 0.17
CA VAL A 104 -11.12 4.51 0.43
C VAL A 104 -11.86 5.47 -0.51
N THR A 105 -11.20 6.49 -1.01
CA THR A 105 -11.77 7.44 -1.99
C THR A 105 -12.11 6.77 -3.32
N ARG A 106 -11.43 5.69 -3.70
CA ARG A 106 -11.77 4.88 -4.88
C ARG A 106 -13.13 4.21 -4.75
N LEU A 107 -13.57 3.92 -3.52
CA LEU A 107 -14.90 3.36 -3.26
C LEU A 107 -16.02 4.39 -3.47
N ALA A 108 -15.72 5.68 -3.42
CA ALA A 108 -16.69 6.73 -3.72
C ALA A 108 -16.88 6.92 -5.23
N ASP A 109 -15.89 6.57 -6.06
CA ASP A 109 -16.00 6.58 -7.53
C ASP A 109 -16.56 5.25 -8.04
N GLY A 110 -17.85 5.26 -8.40
CA GLY A 110 -18.55 4.06 -8.86
C GLY A 110 -17.98 3.48 -10.13
N ALA A 111 -17.78 4.32 -11.12
CA ALA A 111 -17.32 3.86 -12.43
C ALA A 111 -15.89 3.29 -12.37
N TRP A 112 -15.06 3.83 -11.49
CA TRP A 112 -13.74 3.27 -11.24
C TRP A 112 -13.82 1.93 -10.50
N PHE A 113 -14.62 1.88 -9.41
CA PHE A 113 -14.75 0.68 -8.59
C PHE A 113 -15.27 -0.51 -9.38
N ASP A 114 -16.34 -0.32 -10.16
CA ASP A 114 -17.01 -1.37 -10.93
C ASP A 114 -16.02 -2.03 -11.91
N ARG A 115 -15.21 -1.23 -12.64
CA ARG A 115 -14.16 -1.76 -13.51
C ARG A 115 -13.04 -2.47 -12.75
N TRP A 116 -12.64 -1.90 -11.61
CA TRP A 116 -11.52 -2.45 -10.84
C TRP A 116 -11.89 -3.79 -10.19
N ILE A 117 -13.08 -3.91 -9.58
CA ILE A 117 -13.49 -5.10 -8.83
C ILE A 117 -13.67 -6.34 -9.73
N GLU A 118 -13.98 -6.13 -11.02
CA GLU A 118 -14.08 -7.19 -12.01
C GLU A 118 -12.72 -7.75 -12.43
N THR A 119 -11.68 -6.93 -12.41
CA THR A 119 -10.34 -7.25 -12.94
C THR A 119 -9.26 -7.33 -11.87
N ALA A 120 -9.57 -7.03 -10.62
CA ALA A 120 -8.62 -7.01 -9.52
C ALA A 120 -8.01 -8.41 -9.30
N SER A 121 -6.67 -8.47 -9.27
CA SER A 121 -5.98 -9.71 -8.92
C SER A 121 -6.25 -10.10 -7.45
N PRO A 122 -6.03 -11.38 -7.09
CA PRO A 122 -6.07 -11.82 -5.70
C PRO A 122 -5.22 -10.95 -4.76
N GLU A 123 -4.02 -10.56 -5.22
CA GLU A 123 -3.10 -9.69 -4.46
C GLU A 123 -3.69 -8.30 -4.24
N ALA A 124 -4.28 -7.71 -5.28
CA ALA A 124 -4.92 -6.39 -5.19
C ALA A 124 -6.11 -6.39 -4.23
N LEU A 125 -6.95 -7.42 -4.26
CA LEU A 125 -8.07 -7.60 -3.34
C LEU A 125 -7.59 -7.73 -1.90
N ILE A 126 -6.55 -8.55 -1.65
CA ILE A 126 -5.98 -8.77 -0.32
C ILE A 126 -5.38 -7.48 0.23
N VAL A 127 -4.58 -6.73 -0.56
CA VAL A 127 -3.97 -5.48 -0.12
C VAL A 127 -5.05 -4.42 0.16
N ALA A 128 -6.03 -4.28 -0.74
CA ALA A 128 -7.12 -3.33 -0.56
C ALA A 128 -7.96 -3.65 0.68
N TYR A 129 -8.29 -4.92 0.94
CA TYR A 129 -9.00 -5.33 2.15
C TYR A 129 -8.18 -5.10 3.41
N ALA A 130 -6.92 -5.49 3.41
CA ALA A 130 -6.04 -5.32 4.56
C ALA A 130 -5.91 -3.86 4.99
N ASP A 131 -5.79 -2.92 4.04
CA ASP A 131 -5.82 -1.49 4.35
C ASP A 131 -7.14 -1.07 5.01
N LYS A 132 -8.27 -1.63 4.57
CA LYS A 132 -9.59 -1.35 5.17
C LYS A 132 -9.75 -1.94 6.58
N ARG A 133 -8.93 -2.92 6.95
CA ARG A 133 -8.90 -3.52 8.30
C ARG A 133 -7.85 -2.89 9.21
N ALA A 134 -7.03 -1.97 8.71
CA ALA A 134 -5.93 -1.39 9.46
C ALA A 134 -6.04 0.14 9.60
N GLY A 135 -6.01 0.60 10.85
CA GLY A 135 -5.57 1.93 11.22
C GLY A 135 -4.08 1.91 11.54
N GLN A 136 -3.70 2.21 12.78
CA GLN A 136 -2.34 1.94 13.28
C GLN A 136 -2.22 0.54 13.93
N ARG A 137 -3.28 -0.21 13.92
CA ARG A 137 -3.48 -1.58 14.39
C ARG A 137 -4.57 -2.23 13.55
N LEU A 138 -4.77 -3.52 13.73
CA LEU A 138 -5.95 -4.20 13.19
C LEU A 138 -7.22 -3.60 13.83
N GLU A 139 -8.19 -3.26 12.99
CA GLU A 139 -9.48 -2.68 13.37
C GLU A 139 -10.63 -3.49 12.76
N SER A 140 -11.81 -3.42 13.35
CA SER A 140 -13.02 -3.93 12.73
C SER A 140 -13.47 -3.02 11.57
N MET A 141 -14.33 -3.53 10.69
CA MET A 141 -14.91 -2.69 9.64
C MET A 141 -15.76 -1.55 10.22
N ASP A 142 -16.44 -1.78 11.35
CA ASP A 142 -17.22 -0.72 12.01
C ASP A 142 -16.33 0.40 12.55
N GLU A 143 -15.19 0.08 13.18
CA GLU A 143 -14.20 1.08 13.60
C GLU A 143 -13.66 1.87 12.39
N ARG A 144 -13.43 1.22 11.25
CA ARG A 144 -12.99 1.85 10.01
C ARG A 144 -14.07 2.75 9.42
N PHE A 145 -15.32 2.32 9.38
CA PHE A 145 -16.45 3.14 8.92
C PHE A 145 -16.59 4.39 9.77
N ALA A 146 -16.59 4.27 11.10
CA ALA A 146 -16.60 5.42 11.99
C ALA A 146 -15.41 6.37 11.77
N SER A 147 -14.24 5.84 11.46
CA SER A 147 -13.08 6.65 11.10
C SER A 147 -13.26 7.40 9.77
N TRP A 148 -13.88 6.78 8.77
CA TRP A 148 -14.15 7.42 7.47
C TRP A 148 -15.21 8.52 7.59
N GLU A 149 -16.27 8.29 8.37
CA GLU A 149 -17.29 9.31 8.67
C GLU A 149 -16.68 10.56 9.33
N ARG A 150 -15.72 10.39 10.23
CA ARG A 150 -15.00 11.52 10.82
C ARG A 150 -14.09 12.24 9.82
N ARG A 151 -13.49 11.52 8.85
CA ARG A 151 -12.62 12.11 7.83
C ARG A 151 -13.36 12.78 6.68
N TYR A 152 -14.56 12.31 6.37
CA TYR A 152 -15.41 12.77 5.29
C TYR A 152 -16.84 13.04 5.80
N PRO A 153 -17.00 13.96 6.77
CA PRO A 153 -18.32 14.27 7.34
C PRO A 153 -19.19 14.97 6.29
N PRO A 154 -20.52 15.03 6.53
CA PRO A 154 -21.42 15.90 5.75
C PRO A 154 -20.92 17.34 5.71
N ALA A 155 -21.24 18.06 4.64
CA ALA A 155 -20.75 19.43 4.38
C ALA A 155 -20.92 20.39 5.57
N GLN A 156 -22.00 20.24 6.35
CA GLN A 156 -22.28 21.05 7.54
C GLN A 156 -21.30 20.88 8.70
N ARG A 157 -20.42 19.88 8.65
CA ARG A 157 -19.42 19.55 9.69
C ARG A 157 -17.98 19.55 9.14
N ALA A 158 -17.76 20.17 7.97
CA ALA A 158 -16.57 19.92 7.18
C ALA A 158 -15.35 20.81 7.50
N GLU A 159 -15.37 21.68 8.51
CA GLU A 159 -14.32 22.69 8.78
C GLU A 159 -12.88 22.14 8.89
N ARG A 160 -12.69 20.83 9.12
CA ARG A 160 -11.37 20.19 9.25
C ARG A 160 -11.26 18.86 8.49
N ALA A 161 -12.17 18.61 7.55
CA ALA A 161 -12.26 17.33 6.86
C ALA A 161 -11.39 17.30 5.60
N ARG A 162 -10.97 16.10 5.19
CA ARG A 162 -10.26 15.86 3.92
C ARG A 162 -11.16 15.99 2.68
N GLY A 163 -12.45 16.06 2.90
CA GLY A 163 -13.50 16.13 1.89
C GLY A 163 -14.87 15.87 2.52
N THR A 164 -15.91 15.95 1.72
CA THR A 164 -17.28 15.70 2.19
C THR A 164 -17.91 14.58 1.41
N TRP A 165 -18.63 13.69 2.09
CA TRP A 165 -19.49 12.69 1.47
C TRP A 165 -20.94 12.88 1.87
N THR A 166 -21.83 12.66 0.92
CA THR A 166 -23.26 12.55 1.22
C THR A 166 -23.54 11.24 1.96
N ALA A 167 -24.69 11.14 2.63
CA ALA A 167 -25.12 9.88 3.26
C ALA A 167 -25.19 8.73 2.22
N GLU A 168 -25.65 9.04 1.00
CA GLU A 168 -25.68 8.07 -0.11
C GLU A 168 -24.30 7.62 -0.52
N THR A 169 -23.34 8.54 -0.68
CA THR A 169 -21.95 8.20 -1.00
C THR A 169 -21.35 7.31 0.09
N LEU A 170 -21.57 7.65 1.37
CA LEU A 170 -21.09 6.86 2.49
C LEU A 170 -21.69 5.44 2.49
N ALA A 171 -22.98 5.29 2.20
CA ALA A 171 -23.65 4.01 2.10
C ALA A 171 -23.02 3.15 0.96
N LYS A 172 -22.76 3.75 -0.21
CA LYS A 172 -22.07 3.08 -1.33
C LYS A 172 -20.64 2.68 -0.98
N VAL A 173 -19.91 3.55 -0.28
CA VAL A 173 -18.54 3.22 0.21
C VAL A 173 -18.57 2.02 1.17
N ARG A 174 -19.53 1.96 2.09
CA ARG A 174 -19.71 0.82 3.00
C ARG A 174 -20.02 -0.47 2.23
N GLN A 175 -20.96 -0.42 1.29
CA GLN A 175 -21.34 -1.57 0.46
C GLN A 175 -20.15 -2.11 -0.32
N ARG A 176 -19.38 -1.24 -1.00
CA ARG A 176 -18.21 -1.63 -1.80
C ARG A 176 -17.06 -2.16 -0.92
N ALA A 177 -16.88 -1.59 0.27
CA ALA A 177 -15.91 -2.12 1.23
C ALA A 177 -16.29 -3.53 1.70
N ALA A 178 -17.58 -3.80 1.93
CA ALA A 178 -18.08 -5.13 2.27
C ALA A 178 -17.89 -6.13 1.11
N GLU A 179 -18.08 -5.70 -0.14
CA GLU A 179 -17.80 -6.55 -1.31
C GLU A 179 -16.32 -6.95 -1.41
N ILE A 180 -15.39 -6.00 -1.15
CA ILE A 180 -13.96 -6.33 -1.09
C ILE A 180 -13.69 -7.32 0.03
N GLU A 181 -14.28 -7.13 1.23
CA GLU A 181 -14.15 -8.04 2.36
C GLU A 181 -14.61 -9.45 2.00
N GLU A 182 -15.79 -9.57 1.41
CA GLU A 182 -16.35 -10.87 0.98
C GLU A 182 -15.41 -11.58 0.01
N LYS A 183 -14.96 -10.90 -1.04
CA LYS A 183 -14.06 -11.47 -2.05
C LYS A 183 -12.71 -11.86 -1.44
N ALA A 184 -12.09 -11.02 -0.63
CA ALA A 184 -10.80 -11.30 -0.01
C ALA A 184 -10.88 -12.44 1.03
N CYS A 185 -11.96 -12.49 1.81
CA CYS A 185 -12.20 -13.57 2.77
C CYS A 185 -12.51 -14.90 2.07
N ALA A 186 -13.28 -14.87 0.98
CA ALA A 186 -13.54 -16.06 0.15
C ALA A 186 -12.25 -16.61 -0.46
N LEU A 187 -11.35 -15.74 -0.96
CA LEU A 187 -10.02 -16.15 -1.42
C LEU A 187 -9.21 -16.84 -0.31
N ALA A 188 -9.24 -16.29 0.88
CA ALA A 188 -8.50 -16.81 2.04
C ALA A 188 -9.16 -18.06 2.68
N GLY A 189 -10.39 -18.40 2.29
CA GLY A 189 -11.16 -19.49 2.89
C GLY A 189 -11.47 -19.23 4.38
N VAL A 190 -11.82 -17.99 4.73
CA VAL A 190 -12.13 -17.56 6.10
C VAL A 190 -13.41 -16.71 6.13
N ALA A 191 -14.11 -16.71 7.27
CA ALA A 191 -15.16 -15.73 7.49
C ALA A 191 -14.56 -14.37 7.93
N PRO A 192 -15.22 -13.22 7.64
CA PRO A 192 -14.74 -11.90 8.06
C PRO A 192 -14.40 -11.78 9.54
N GLY A 193 -15.17 -12.43 10.41
CA GLY A 193 -14.94 -12.47 11.87
C GLY A 193 -13.68 -13.23 12.30
N GLU A 194 -13.12 -14.08 11.45
CA GLU A 194 -11.90 -14.84 11.72
C GLU A 194 -10.63 -14.03 11.45
N VAL A 195 -10.73 -12.87 10.80
CA VAL A 195 -9.63 -11.93 10.64
C VAL A 195 -9.35 -11.29 11.99
N GLY A 196 -8.62 -11.99 12.80
CA GLY A 196 -8.37 -11.68 14.19
C GLY A 196 -6.94 -11.23 14.48
N ARG A 197 -6.50 -11.48 15.72
CA ARG A 197 -5.14 -11.12 16.15
C ARG A 197 -4.09 -11.89 15.37
N LEU A 198 -3.20 -11.16 14.75
CA LEU A 198 -2.11 -11.69 13.97
C LEU A 198 -0.80 -11.52 14.74
N ALA A 199 0.00 -12.58 14.77
CA ALA A 199 1.34 -12.49 15.32
C ALA A 199 2.23 -11.70 14.34
N TRP A 200 2.44 -10.44 14.63
CA TRP A 200 3.43 -9.65 13.90
C TRP A 200 4.78 -9.80 14.55
N THR A 201 5.72 -10.24 13.77
CA THR A 201 7.12 -10.12 14.15
C THR A 201 7.68 -8.88 13.48
N ASN A 202 8.22 -7.94 14.22
CA ASN A 202 8.98 -6.81 13.68
C ASN A 202 10.29 -7.25 13.00
N ALA A 203 10.43 -8.53 12.69
CA ALA A 203 11.68 -9.15 12.25
C ALA A 203 12.31 -8.44 11.04
N ALA A 204 11.49 -8.04 10.05
CA ALA A 204 12.01 -7.34 8.89
C ALA A 204 12.63 -5.97 9.26
N PHE A 205 11.93 -5.15 10.03
CA PHE A 205 12.44 -3.85 10.47
C PHE A 205 13.60 -3.98 11.47
N ALA A 206 13.53 -4.93 12.40
CA ALA A 206 14.61 -5.21 13.33
C ALA A 206 15.90 -5.64 12.60
N ALA A 207 15.79 -6.53 11.63
CA ALA A 207 16.93 -6.99 10.85
C ALA A 207 17.60 -5.84 10.05
N VAL A 208 16.81 -4.91 9.48
CA VAL A 208 17.35 -3.75 8.76
C VAL A 208 18.06 -2.78 9.72
N ARG A 209 17.48 -2.49 10.88
CA ARG A 209 18.11 -1.63 11.89
C ARG A 209 19.44 -2.21 12.38
N SER A 210 19.49 -3.52 12.65
CA SER A 210 20.71 -4.19 13.06
C SER A 210 21.79 -4.17 11.98
N ALA A 211 21.41 -4.32 10.71
CA ALA A 211 22.35 -4.22 9.58
C ALA A 211 22.92 -2.81 9.43
N GLY A 212 22.09 -1.77 9.63
CA GLY A 212 22.52 -0.37 9.59
C GLY A 212 23.54 -0.02 10.67
N SER A 213 23.44 -0.61 11.87
CA SER A 213 24.38 -0.42 12.96
C SER A 213 25.74 -1.12 12.72
N LEU A 214 25.81 -2.04 11.76
CA LEU A 214 27.06 -2.75 11.35
C LEU A 214 27.78 -2.06 10.17
N GLY A 215 27.39 -0.83 9.82
CA GLY A 215 28.11 -0.02 8.82
C GLY A 215 27.98 -0.49 7.38
N VAL A 216 26.96 -1.27 7.05
CA VAL A 216 26.65 -1.60 5.65
C VAL A 216 26.01 -0.38 5.00
N THR A 217 26.85 0.48 4.42
CA THR A 217 26.43 1.54 3.52
C THR A 217 25.77 0.89 2.31
N ALA A 218 24.50 1.19 2.07
CA ALA A 218 23.87 0.86 0.80
C ALA A 218 24.65 1.61 -0.29
N SER A 219 25.37 0.88 -1.12
CA SER A 219 26.03 1.43 -2.29
C SER A 219 24.94 1.98 -3.21
N HIS A 220 24.80 3.28 -3.27
CA HIS A 220 24.04 3.93 -4.33
C HIS A 220 24.75 3.60 -5.66
N PRO A 221 24.03 3.21 -6.71
CA PRO A 221 24.62 3.20 -8.03
C PRO A 221 24.99 4.64 -8.37
N THR A 222 26.28 4.89 -8.46
CA THR A 222 26.87 6.17 -8.86
C THR A 222 26.29 6.58 -10.21
N ALA A 223 25.79 7.82 -10.27
CA ALA A 223 25.34 8.44 -11.51
C ALA A 223 26.44 8.30 -12.57
N ILE A 224 26.09 7.75 -13.72
CA ILE A 224 26.97 7.68 -14.89
C ILE A 224 27.28 9.10 -15.29
N ALA A 225 28.55 9.48 -15.18
CA ALA A 225 29.06 10.78 -15.63
C ALA A 225 28.71 10.98 -17.12
N ALA A 226 28.08 12.10 -17.44
CA ALA A 226 27.83 12.53 -18.79
C ALA A 226 29.18 12.66 -19.55
N ALA A 227 29.36 11.85 -20.58
CA ALA A 227 30.48 11.98 -21.49
C ALA A 227 30.38 13.32 -22.23
N THR A 228 31.30 14.22 -21.97
CA THR A 228 31.50 15.47 -22.70
C THR A 228 31.95 15.14 -24.13
N VAL A 229 31.14 15.49 -25.11
CA VAL A 229 31.49 15.48 -26.52
C VAL A 229 32.39 16.69 -26.78
N PRO A 230 33.59 16.52 -27.36
CA PRO A 230 34.45 17.65 -27.72
C PRO A 230 33.86 18.37 -28.95
N GLY A 231 33.69 19.68 -28.83
CA GLY A 231 33.25 20.56 -29.91
C GLY A 231 34.35 20.73 -30.95
N PRO A 232 34.00 21.09 -32.23
CA PRO A 232 34.97 21.31 -33.28
C PRO A 232 35.70 22.65 -33.07
N GLY A 233 37.04 22.61 -33.21
CA GLY A 233 37.92 23.77 -33.11
C GLY A 233 37.74 24.80 -34.25
N PRO A 234 38.26 26.00 -34.06
CA PRO A 234 38.03 27.13 -34.98
C PRO A 234 38.90 27.03 -36.23
N ARG A 235 38.35 27.47 -37.35
CA ARG A 235 39.07 27.92 -38.54
C ARG A 235 38.91 29.41 -38.65
#